data_da47a6689993929df0dc860c112fc87e
#
_entry.id   da47a6689993929df0dc860c112fc87e
#
_cell.length_a   1.000
_cell.length_b   1.000
_cell.length_c   1.000
_cell.angle_alpha   90.00
_cell.angle_beta   90.00
_cell.angle_gamma   90.00
#
_symmetry.space_group_name_H-M   'P 1'
#
loop_
_entity.id
_entity.type
_entity.pdbx_description
1 polymer ?
#
loop_
_entity_poly.entity_id
_entity_poly.type
_entity_poly.pdbx_seq_one_letter_code
_entity_poly.pdbx_strand_id
1 'polypeptide(L)'
;MNIAPATAIRIRRLLLLLPVLVLVALVASWVWFGPKNAQAKLPDDVTLQTIDGQSYSLAPQKKTFRLVELIYTRCPDICPTTTVKMVQLQKRLLEANLMGQDVEFLTITIDPQNDTPDVMRYYAKQLGIQEQGWTLLRGDDETIKTVTNSLGFFANKMDDGFISHTSSTYLVDDNNSVIQKFGMGDDFDPEQIYQELLKLKKEG
;
A
#
# COMPACT_ATOMS: atom_id res chain seq x y z
N MET A 1 51.22 29.80 37.26
CA MET A 1 51.58 28.66 36.36
C MET A 1 51.30 29.08 34.94
N ASN A 2 52.33 29.59 34.20
CA ASN A 2 52.16 30.13 32.83
C ASN A 2 52.11 28.95 31.84
N ILE A 3 50.93 28.72 31.26
CA ILE A 3 50.75 27.76 30.19
C ILE A 3 51.42 28.34 28.93
N ALA A 4 52.37 27.63 28.33
CA ALA A 4 53.08 28.09 27.14
C ALA A 4 52.11 28.36 25.98
N PRO A 5 52.31 29.44 25.19
CA PRO A 5 51.32 29.89 24.17
C PRO A 5 50.98 28.82 23.13
N ALA A 6 51.90 27.93 22.82
CA ALA A 6 51.65 26.80 21.88
C ALA A 6 50.65 25.78 22.40
N THR A 7 50.57 25.57 23.71
CA THR A 7 49.61 24.62 24.34
C THR A 7 48.21 25.21 24.34
N ALA A 8 48.07 26.50 24.57
CA ALA A 8 46.77 27.23 24.55
C ALA A 8 46.12 27.20 23.15
N ILE A 9 46.92 27.33 22.08
CA ILE A 9 46.43 27.29 20.69
C ILE A 9 45.95 25.88 20.33
N ARG A 10 46.65 24.82 20.77
CA ARG A 10 46.26 23.43 20.55
C ARG A 10 44.96 23.08 21.27
N ILE A 11 44.81 23.51 22.51
CA ILE A 11 43.54 23.28 23.28
C ILE A 11 42.38 24.01 22.65
N ARG A 12 42.57 25.28 22.22
CA ARG A 12 41.52 26.04 21.55
C ARG A 12 41.07 25.42 20.23
N ARG A 13 42.00 24.88 19.42
CA ARG A 13 41.65 24.14 18.19
C ARG A 13 40.92 22.83 18.49
N LEU A 14 41.32 22.11 19.54
CA LEU A 14 40.65 20.86 19.96
C LEU A 14 39.22 21.12 20.43
N LEU A 15 38.99 22.20 21.18
CA LEU A 15 37.69 22.64 21.65
C LEU A 15 36.75 23.08 20.51
N LEU A 16 37.30 23.60 19.39
CA LEU A 16 36.52 23.97 18.21
C LEU A 16 36.17 22.74 17.33
N LEU A 17 36.96 21.64 17.39
CA LEU A 17 36.68 20.41 16.63
C LEU A 17 35.70 19.50 17.35
N LEU A 18 35.58 19.58 18.67
CA LEU A 18 34.70 18.76 19.48
C LEU A 18 33.23 18.87 19.05
N PRO A 19 32.59 20.04 18.87
CA PRO A 19 31.23 20.17 18.42
C PRO A 19 31.02 19.62 16.99
N VAL A 20 32.03 19.74 16.13
CA VAL A 20 31.96 19.19 14.77
C VAL A 20 31.95 17.66 14.81
N LEU A 21 32.79 17.04 15.63
CA LEU A 21 32.80 15.58 15.82
C LEU A 21 31.51 15.08 16.44
N VAL A 22 30.93 15.79 17.40
CA VAL A 22 29.63 15.45 17.99
C VAL A 22 28.53 15.56 16.95
N LEU A 23 28.52 16.59 16.12
CA LEU A 23 27.54 16.77 15.05
C LEU A 23 27.63 15.63 14.02
N VAL A 24 28.85 15.28 13.61
CA VAL A 24 29.09 14.16 12.68
C VAL A 24 28.62 12.83 13.28
N ALA A 25 28.90 12.59 14.57
CA ALA A 25 28.45 11.40 15.26
C ALA A 25 26.93 11.33 15.38
N LEU A 26 26.25 12.46 15.65
CA LEU A 26 24.79 12.56 15.69
C LEU A 26 24.16 12.32 14.32
N VAL A 27 24.71 12.90 13.26
CA VAL A 27 24.25 12.69 11.89
C VAL A 27 24.48 11.23 11.47
N ALA A 28 25.63 10.67 11.75
CA ALA A 28 25.93 9.26 11.49
C ALA A 28 24.97 8.33 12.26
N SER A 29 24.74 8.61 13.54
CA SER A 29 23.76 7.90 14.35
C SER A 29 22.36 7.99 13.77
N TRP A 30 21.92 9.19 13.33
CA TRP A 30 20.62 9.36 12.71
C TRP A 30 20.50 8.62 11.38
N VAL A 31 21.54 8.59 10.54
CA VAL A 31 21.58 7.83 9.28
C VAL A 31 21.55 6.31 9.52
N TRP A 32 22.22 5.82 10.57
CA TRP A 32 22.30 4.38 10.88
C TRP A 32 21.15 3.87 11.72
N PHE A 33 20.64 4.66 12.66
CA PHE A 33 19.60 4.30 13.62
C PHE A 33 18.32 5.13 13.49
N GLY A 34 18.28 6.10 12.55
CA GLY A 34 17.07 6.84 12.24
C GLY A 34 15.94 5.93 11.82
N PRO A 35 14.67 6.37 11.93
CA PRO A 35 13.53 5.56 11.53
C PRO A 35 13.71 5.19 10.06
N LYS A 36 14.08 3.94 9.79
CA LYS A 36 13.97 3.38 8.44
C LYS A 36 12.49 3.48 8.12
N ASN A 37 12.12 4.22 7.08
CA ASN A 37 10.75 4.27 6.61
C ASN A 37 10.27 2.82 6.50
N ALA A 38 9.42 2.38 7.42
CA ALA A 38 8.88 1.05 7.37
C ALA A 38 8.18 0.92 6.01
N GLN A 39 8.66 0.00 5.18
CA GLN A 39 8.04 -0.26 3.89
C GLN A 39 6.59 -0.62 4.14
N ALA A 40 5.66 0.04 3.46
CA ALA A 40 4.25 -0.27 3.58
C ALA A 40 4.05 -1.77 3.27
N LYS A 41 3.24 -2.43 4.09
CA LYS A 41 3.04 -3.87 4.02
C LYS A 41 1.57 -4.21 4.30
N LEU A 42 1.02 -5.24 3.63
CA LEU A 42 -0.24 -5.83 4.09
C LEU A 42 0.00 -6.53 5.42
N PRO A 43 -0.93 -6.41 6.40
CA PRO A 43 -0.77 -7.06 7.70
C PRO A 43 -0.93 -8.58 7.54
N ASP A 44 0.02 -9.35 8.08
CA ASP A 44 0.10 -10.81 7.90
C ASP A 44 -0.93 -11.59 8.74
N ASP A 45 -1.40 -10.98 9.81
CA ASP A 45 -2.26 -11.57 10.85
C ASP A 45 -3.73 -11.13 10.76
N VAL A 46 -4.08 -10.40 9.70
CA VAL A 46 -5.45 -9.92 9.49
C VAL A 46 -6.24 -10.91 8.63
N THR A 47 -7.46 -11.17 9.08
CA THR A 47 -8.47 -11.92 8.32
C THR A 47 -9.65 -11.00 8.02
N LEU A 48 -10.02 -10.92 6.76
CA LEU A 48 -11.18 -10.22 6.24
C LEU A 48 -12.28 -11.22 5.85
N GLN A 49 -13.43 -10.71 5.44
CA GLN A 49 -14.52 -11.53 4.90
C GLN A 49 -14.75 -11.19 3.43
N THR A 50 -14.97 -12.20 2.61
CA THR A 50 -15.45 -12.02 1.25
C THR A 50 -16.91 -11.55 1.26
N ILE A 51 -17.40 -11.04 0.14
CA ILE A 51 -18.82 -10.67 -0.01
C ILE A 51 -19.76 -11.87 0.11
N ASP A 52 -19.24 -13.10 0.04
CA ASP A 52 -20.00 -14.35 0.25
C ASP A 52 -19.88 -14.89 1.68
N GLY A 53 -19.26 -14.12 2.58
CA GLY A 53 -19.13 -14.45 4.01
C GLY A 53 -18.02 -15.44 4.34
N GLN A 54 -17.16 -15.79 3.37
CA GLN A 54 -16.00 -16.64 3.62
C GLN A 54 -14.86 -15.85 4.26
N SER A 55 -14.09 -16.51 5.11
CA SER A 55 -12.88 -15.91 5.69
C SER A 55 -11.77 -15.83 4.64
N TYR A 56 -11.12 -14.69 4.53
CA TYR A 56 -9.97 -14.45 3.66
C TYR A 56 -8.80 -13.93 4.50
N SER A 57 -7.72 -14.73 4.60
CA SER A 57 -6.50 -14.33 5.29
C SER A 57 -5.63 -13.46 4.39
N LEU A 58 -5.14 -12.33 4.92
CA LEU A 58 -4.15 -11.48 4.24
C LEU A 58 -2.72 -12.01 4.37
N ALA A 59 -2.50 -13.18 5.00
CA ALA A 59 -1.19 -13.79 5.12
C ALA A 59 -0.45 -13.87 3.76
N PRO A 60 0.90 -13.85 3.77
CA PRO A 60 1.71 -13.98 2.57
C PRO A 60 1.35 -15.21 1.73
N GLN A 61 1.27 -15.03 0.41
CA GLN A 61 0.96 -16.10 -0.54
C GLN A 61 2.13 -16.27 -1.51
N LYS A 62 2.76 -17.43 -1.48
CA LYS A 62 3.94 -17.71 -2.30
C LYS A 62 3.65 -17.57 -3.80
N LYS A 63 4.55 -16.86 -4.48
CA LYS A 63 4.54 -16.64 -5.93
C LYS A 63 3.33 -15.88 -6.46
N THR A 64 2.62 -15.15 -5.62
CA THR A 64 1.44 -14.39 -6.03
C THR A 64 1.65 -12.91 -5.78
N PHE A 65 1.55 -12.10 -6.83
CA PHE A 65 1.45 -10.65 -6.72
C PHE A 65 0.00 -10.26 -6.47
N ARG A 66 -0.23 -9.31 -5.57
CA ARG A 66 -1.58 -8.81 -5.28
C ARG A 66 -1.69 -7.34 -5.63
N LEU A 67 -2.64 -7.00 -6.49
CA LEU A 67 -3.03 -5.61 -6.73
C LEU A 67 -4.18 -5.27 -5.79
N VAL A 68 -3.90 -4.38 -4.84
CA VAL A 68 -4.84 -4.00 -3.77
C VAL A 68 -5.41 -2.63 -4.05
N GLU A 69 -6.74 -2.55 -4.11
CA GLU A 69 -7.53 -1.33 -4.22
C GLU A 69 -8.35 -1.14 -2.95
N LEU A 70 -8.33 0.08 -2.39
CA LEU A 70 -9.20 0.44 -1.28
C LEU A 70 -10.26 1.41 -1.79
N ILE A 71 -11.53 1.05 -1.59
CA ILE A 71 -12.68 1.80 -2.14
C ILE A 71 -13.77 2.05 -1.10
N TYR A 72 -14.72 2.91 -1.45
CA TYR A 72 -16.09 2.87 -0.94
C TYR A 72 -17.06 3.00 -2.11
N THR A 73 -18.15 2.21 -2.09
CA THR A 73 -19.04 2.08 -3.26
C THR A 73 -19.78 3.36 -3.63
N ARG A 74 -19.93 4.29 -2.68
CA ARG A 74 -20.57 5.61 -2.90
C ARG A 74 -19.60 6.66 -3.44
N CYS A 75 -18.36 6.33 -3.72
CA CYS A 75 -17.41 7.22 -4.39
C CYS A 75 -17.94 7.57 -5.78
N PRO A 76 -18.10 8.87 -6.10
CA PRO A 76 -18.77 9.25 -7.35
C PRO A 76 -17.86 9.20 -8.59
N ASP A 77 -16.54 9.07 -8.41
CA ASP A 77 -15.59 9.33 -9.48
C ASP A 77 -14.41 8.33 -9.49
N ILE A 78 -13.40 8.52 -8.65
CA ILE A 78 -12.10 7.83 -8.84
C ILE A 78 -12.16 6.32 -8.59
N CYS A 79 -13.00 5.83 -7.63
CA CYS A 79 -13.13 4.41 -7.37
C CYS A 79 -13.74 3.66 -8.58
N PRO A 80 -14.93 4.02 -9.09
CA PRO A 80 -15.48 3.32 -10.25
C PRO A 80 -14.60 3.45 -11.49
N THR A 81 -13.96 4.59 -11.71
CA THR A 81 -13.03 4.79 -12.84
C THR A 81 -11.83 3.84 -12.74
N THR A 82 -11.23 3.72 -11.55
CA THR A 82 -10.12 2.78 -11.30
C THR A 82 -10.58 1.34 -11.50
N THR A 83 -11.71 0.95 -10.89
CA THR A 83 -12.22 -0.42 -10.99
C THR A 83 -12.51 -0.82 -12.45
N VAL A 84 -13.08 0.07 -13.29
CA VAL A 84 -13.29 -0.20 -14.72
C VAL A 84 -11.95 -0.44 -15.44
N LYS A 85 -10.92 0.35 -15.14
CA LYS A 85 -9.58 0.14 -15.71
C LYS A 85 -8.93 -1.15 -15.19
N MET A 86 -9.18 -1.53 -13.93
CA MET A 86 -8.76 -2.83 -13.39
C MET A 86 -9.47 -4.00 -14.10
N VAL A 87 -10.74 -3.87 -14.48
CA VAL A 87 -11.44 -4.87 -15.30
C VAL A 87 -10.78 -5.03 -16.67
N GLN A 88 -10.28 -3.96 -17.28
CA GLN A 88 -9.51 -4.06 -18.53
C GLN A 88 -8.20 -4.81 -18.31
N LEU A 89 -7.50 -4.52 -17.22
CA LEU A 89 -6.28 -5.24 -16.83
C LEU A 89 -6.57 -6.71 -16.53
N GLN A 90 -7.65 -7.03 -15.80
CA GLN A 90 -8.07 -8.39 -15.51
C GLN A 90 -8.25 -9.22 -16.78
N LYS A 91 -8.95 -8.69 -17.80
CA LYS A 91 -9.13 -9.38 -19.08
C LYS A 91 -7.81 -9.79 -19.70
N ARG A 92 -6.84 -8.88 -19.73
CA ARG A 92 -5.51 -9.16 -20.30
C ARG A 92 -4.75 -10.20 -19.49
N LEU A 93 -4.85 -10.15 -18.18
CA LEU A 93 -4.20 -11.14 -17.29
C LEU A 93 -4.86 -12.52 -17.40
N LEU A 94 -6.16 -12.59 -17.67
CA LEU A 94 -6.88 -13.84 -17.96
C LEU A 94 -6.43 -14.44 -19.30
N GLU A 95 -6.32 -13.62 -20.35
CA GLU A 95 -5.83 -14.05 -21.67
C GLU A 95 -4.38 -14.54 -21.60
N ALA A 96 -3.56 -13.97 -20.71
CA ALA A 96 -2.19 -14.38 -20.46
C ALA A 96 -2.05 -15.56 -19.47
N ASN A 97 -3.16 -16.11 -18.93
CA ASN A 97 -3.19 -17.14 -17.89
C ASN A 97 -2.40 -16.76 -16.63
N LEU A 98 -2.39 -15.49 -16.25
CA LEU A 98 -1.73 -14.99 -15.06
C LEU A 98 -2.71 -14.77 -13.89
N MET A 99 -3.95 -14.38 -14.21
CA MET A 99 -4.97 -14.04 -13.22
C MET A 99 -5.42 -15.27 -12.43
N GLY A 100 -5.37 -15.19 -11.10
CA GLY A 100 -5.69 -16.29 -10.19
C GLY A 100 -4.59 -17.34 -10.02
N GLN A 101 -3.45 -17.21 -10.71
CA GLN A 101 -2.28 -18.06 -10.56
C GLN A 101 -1.06 -17.30 -10.03
N ASP A 102 -0.65 -16.27 -10.76
CA ASP A 102 0.51 -15.43 -10.40
C ASP A 102 0.07 -14.06 -9.90
N VAL A 103 -1.16 -13.64 -10.21
CA VAL A 103 -1.71 -12.32 -9.87
C VAL A 103 -3.12 -12.46 -9.32
N GLU A 104 -3.39 -11.79 -8.21
CA GLU A 104 -4.71 -11.61 -7.62
C GLU A 104 -5.05 -10.13 -7.49
N PHE A 105 -6.34 -9.81 -7.60
CA PHE A 105 -6.85 -8.48 -7.27
C PHE A 105 -7.66 -8.54 -5.96
N LEU A 106 -7.40 -7.60 -5.09
CA LEU A 106 -8.12 -7.44 -3.83
C LEU A 106 -8.75 -6.05 -3.80
N THR A 107 -10.07 -5.98 -3.77
CA THR A 107 -10.82 -4.75 -3.52
C THR A 107 -11.35 -4.78 -2.10
N ILE A 108 -10.85 -3.88 -1.24
CA ILE A 108 -11.18 -3.81 0.18
C ILE A 108 -12.00 -2.54 0.43
N THR A 109 -13.19 -2.68 1.02
CA THR A 109 -13.97 -1.49 1.37
C THR A 109 -13.41 -0.77 2.59
N ILE A 110 -13.43 0.58 2.53
CA ILE A 110 -13.12 1.47 3.65
C ILE A 110 -14.38 2.05 4.32
N ASP A 111 -15.58 1.65 3.87
CA ASP A 111 -16.88 2.06 4.45
C ASP A 111 -17.76 0.83 4.75
N PRO A 112 -17.31 -0.09 5.61
CA PRO A 112 -17.97 -1.38 5.82
C PRO A 112 -19.39 -1.26 6.39
N GLN A 113 -19.74 -0.11 6.96
CA GLN A 113 -21.08 0.17 7.49
C GLN A 113 -22.10 0.36 6.36
N ASN A 114 -21.70 0.92 5.23
CA ASN A 114 -22.57 1.17 4.07
C ASN A 114 -22.37 0.14 2.95
N ASP A 115 -21.14 -0.35 2.79
CA ASP A 115 -20.77 -1.33 1.77
C ASP A 115 -21.09 -2.74 2.25
N THR A 116 -22.39 -3.05 2.36
CA THR A 116 -22.86 -4.40 2.68
C THR A 116 -22.47 -5.40 1.59
N PRO A 117 -22.47 -6.72 1.86
CA PRO A 117 -22.22 -7.71 0.83
C PRO A 117 -23.05 -7.53 -0.44
N ASP A 118 -24.33 -7.18 -0.30
CA ASP A 118 -25.22 -6.97 -1.46
C ASP A 118 -24.87 -5.72 -2.25
N VAL A 119 -24.50 -4.63 -1.56
CA VAL A 119 -24.04 -3.39 -2.20
C VAL A 119 -22.75 -3.64 -2.98
N MET A 120 -21.78 -4.33 -2.38
CA MET A 120 -20.51 -4.67 -3.05
C MET A 120 -20.72 -5.64 -4.21
N ARG A 121 -21.62 -6.61 -4.08
CA ARG A 121 -21.98 -7.52 -5.18
C ARG A 121 -22.65 -6.77 -6.34
N TYR A 122 -23.52 -5.82 -6.02
CA TYR A 122 -24.11 -4.96 -7.04
C TYR A 122 -23.05 -4.11 -7.76
N TYR A 123 -22.12 -3.49 -7.00
CA TYR A 123 -20.99 -2.73 -7.54
C TYR A 123 -20.14 -3.59 -8.48
N ALA A 124 -19.75 -4.78 -8.06
CA ALA A 124 -18.97 -5.71 -8.87
C ALA A 124 -19.65 -6.05 -10.20
N LYS A 125 -20.95 -6.36 -10.12
CA LYS A 125 -21.77 -6.69 -11.31
C LYS A 125 -21.88 -5.52 -12.28
N GLN A 126 -22.14 -4.30 -11.77
CA GLN A 126 -22.29 -3.10 -12.61
C GLN A 126 -21.00 -2.74 -13.34
N LEU A 127 -19.83 -2.95 -12.72
CA LEU A 127 -18.55 -2.60 -13.30
C LEU A 127 -17.90 -3.76 -14.08
N GLY A 128 -18.49 -4.96 -14.05
CA GLY A 128 -18.05 -6.10 -14.83
C GLY A 128 -16.85 -6.84 -14.24
N ILE A 129 -16.67 -6.79 -12.92
CA ILE A 129 -15.67 -7.59 -12.20
C ILE A 129 -15.97 -9.07 -12.40
N GLN A 130 -14.96 -9.86 -12.78
CA GLN A 130 -15.05 -11.33 -12.82
C GLN A 130 -14.43 -11.91 -11.55
N GLU A 131 -15.05 -12.94 -10.98
CA GLU A 131 -14.61 -13.55 -9.72
C GLU A 131 -13.26 -14.27 -9.83
N GLN A 132 -12.86 -14.68 -11.04
CA GLN A 132 -11.59 -15.39 -11.23
C GLN A 132 -10.40 -14.50 -10.87
N GLY A 133 -9.74 -14.81 -9.76
CA GLY A 133 -8.56 -14.11 -9.26
C GLY A 133 -8.84 -12.71 -8.69
N TRP A 134 -10.09 -12.30 -8.54
CA TRP A 134 -10.47 -11.02 -7.97
C TRP A 134 -11.43 -11.20 -6.80
N THR A 135 -11.02 -10.78 -5.61
CA THR A 135 -11.79 -10.93 -4.39
C THR A 135 -12.18 -9.56 -3.82
N LEU A 136 -13.46 -9.39 -3.53
CA LEU A 136 -13.99 -8.25 -2.82
C LEU A 136 -14.07 -8.58 -1.33
N LEU A 137 -13.48 -7.70 -0.52
CA LEU A 137 -13.23 -7.93 0.89
C LEU A 137 -13.82 -6.81 1.76
N ARG A 138 -14.28 -7.21 2.94
CA ARG A 138 -14.76 -6.31 3.98
C ARG A 138 -14.30 -6.79 5.36
N GLY A 139 -14.30 -5.89 6.32
CA GLY A 139 -14.00 -6.18 7.73
C GLY A 139 -14.85 -5.28 8.62
N ASP A 140 -14.65 -5.33 9.93
CA ASP A 140 -15.11 -4.28 10.82
C ASP A 140 -14.23 -3.03 10.73
N ASP A 141 -14.66 -1.93 11.32
CA ASP A 141 -13.95 -0.64 11.25
C ASP A 141 -12.53 -0.71 11.82
N GLU A 142 -12.29 -1.51 12.87
CA GLU A 142 -10.99 -1.66 13.50
C GLU A 142 -10.03 -2.44 12.60
N THR A 143 -10.50 -3.53 12.03
CA THR A 143 -9.75 -4.35 11.07
C THR A 143 -9.39 -3.54 9.82
N ILE A 144 -10.34 -2.80 9.25
CA ILE A 144 -10.09 -1.92 8.10
C ILE A 144 -9.09 -0.83 8.43
N LYS A 145 -9.18 -0.22 9.62
CA LYS A 145 -8.20 0.76 10.09
C LYS A 145 -6.80 0.17 10.23
N THR A 146 -6.68 -1.09 10.65
CA THR A 146 -5.39 -1.79 10.70
C THR A 146 -4.80 -1.94 9.29
N VAL A 147 -5.60 -2.36 8.32
CA VAL A 147 -5.15 -2.50 6.91
C VAL A 147 -4.75 -1.15 6.32
N THR A 148 -5.58 -0.12 6.48
CA THR A 148 -5.29 1.22 5.94
C THR A 148 -4.02 1.82 6.54
N ASN A 149 -3.83 1.71 7.86
CA ASN A 149 -2.64 2.20 8.55
C ASN A 149 -1.36 1.49 8.07
N SER A 150 -1.41 0.18 7.89
CA SER A 150 -0.25 -0.61 7.45
C SER A 150 0.20 -0.28 6.03
N LEU A 151 -0.73 0.12 5.17
CA LEU A 151 -0.46 0.60 3.81
C LEU A 151 -0.09 2.09 3.74
N GLY A 152 -0.21 2.82 4.86
CA GLY A 152 -0.09 4.27 4.87
C GLY A 152 -1.21 4.94 4.08
N PHE A 153 -2.38 4.33 4.07
CA PHE A 153 -3.57 4.85 3.41
C PHE A 153 -4.38 5.71 4.39
N PHE A 154 -4.58 6.95 4.04
CA PHE A 154 -5.43 7.87 4.80
C PHE A 154 -6.88 7.74 4.34
N ALA A 155 -7.83 7.70 5.28
CA ALA A 155 -9.26 7.78 5.03
C ALA A 155 -9.92 8.59 6.16
N ASN A 156 -10.70 9.61 5.80
CA ASN A 156 -11.43 10.46 6.74
C ASN A 156 -12.86 10.68 6.24
N LYS A 157 -13.83 10.28 7.04
CA LYS A 157 -15.24 10.46 6.74
C LYS A 157 -15.64 11.91 7.03
N MET A 158 -16.23 12.56 6.04
CA MET A 158 -16.73 13.92 6.10
C MET A 158 -18.19 13.94 6.61
N ASP A 159 -18.67 15.09 7.07
CA ASP A 159 -20.03 15.25 7.60
C ASP A 159 -21.13 14.99 6.55
N ASP A 160 -20.82 15.20 5.28
CA ASP A 160 -21.72 14.93 4.14
C ASP A 160 -21.75 13.45 3.72
N GLY A 161 -20.97 12.61 4.40
CA GLY A 161 -20.87 11.17 4.15
C GLY A 161 -19.87 10.77 3.07
N PHE A 162 -19.18 11.72 2.43
CA PHE A 162 -18.02 11.43 1.61
C PHE A 162 -16.81 10.97 2.45
N ILE A 163 -15.92 10.20 1.83
CA ILE A 163 -14.66 9.80 2.46
C ILE A 163 -13.52 10.39 1.65
N SER A 164 -12.82 11.36 2.26
CA SER A 164 -11.56 11.85 1.73
C SER A 164 -10.48 10.81 1.98
N HIS A 165 -9.80 10.34 0.94
CA HIS A 165 -8.86 9.24 1.07
C HIS A 165 -7.66 9.36 0.12
N THR A 166 -6.62 8.59 0.40
CA THR A 166 -5.48 8.42 -0.49
C THR A 166 -5.91 7.83 -1.83
N SER A 167 -5.43 8.40 -2.94
CA SER A 167 -5.77 7.97 -4.30
C SER A 167 -4.68 7.06 -4.86
N SER A 168 -4.50 5.88 -4.26
CA SER A 168 -3.47 4.92 -4.67
C SER A 168 -3.97 3.49 -4.62
N THR A 169 -3.53 2.70 -5.61
CA THR A 169 -3.55 1.23 -5.59
C THR A 169 -2.16 0.71 -5.25
N TYR A 170 -2.07 -0.49 -4.73
CA TYR A 170 -0.84 -1.05 -4.18
C TYR A 170 -0.51 -2.38 -4.85
N LEU A 171 0.66 -2.50 -5.45
CA LEU A 171 1.20 -3.77 -5.88
C LEU A 171 2.02 -4.38 -4.74
N VAL A 172 1.64 -5.56 -4.33
CA VAL A 172 2.17 -6.26 -3.15
C VAL A 172 2.81 -7.57 -3.62
N ASP A 173 3.99 -7.87 -3.10
CA ASP A 173 4.71 -9.11 -3.40
C ASP A 173 4.22 -10.30 -2.55
N ASP A 174 4.84 -11.45 -2.74
CA ASP A 174 4.57 -12.69 -2.04
C ASP A 174 4.97 -12.69 -0.55
N ASN A 175 5.63 -11.64 -0.06
CA ASN A 175 5.95 -11.37 1.34
C ASN A 175 5.08 -10.29 1.98
N ASN A 176 4.00 -9.88 1.32
CA ASN A 176 3.12 -8.77 1.72
C ASN A 176 3.74 -7.38 1.61
N SER A 177 4.94 -7.21 1.10
CA SER A 177 5.58 -5.91 0.97
C SER A 177 5.00 -5.14 -0.22
N VAL A 178 4.69 -3.86 -0.02
CA VAL A 178 4.29 -2.98 -1.11
C VAL A 178 5.53 -2.67 -1.96
N ILE A 179 5.59 -3.22 -3.16
CA ILE A 179 6.70 -3.02 -4.08
C ILE A 179 6.49 -1.81 -5.00
N GLN A 180 5.23 -1.47 -5.27
CA GLN A 180 4.89 -0.29 -6.07
C GLN A 180 3.52 0.27 -5.71
N LYS A 181 3.36 1.59 -5.90
CA LYS A 181 2.07 2.30 -5.81
C LYS A 181 1.75 2.89 -7.16
N PHE A 182 0.48 2.81 -7.55
CA PHE A 182 -0.06 3.44 -8.76
C PHE A 182 -1.16 4.42 -8.38
N GLY A 183 -1.40 5.43 -9.20
CA GLY A 183 -2.52 6.35 -9.03
C GLY A 183 -3.87 5.66 -9.21
N MET A 184 -4.93 6.35 -8.82
CA MET A 184 -6.32 5.95 -9.07
C MET A 184 -6.96 6.92 -10.08
N GLY A 185 -8.16 6.59 -10.54
CA GLY A 185 -8.89 7.39 -11.53
C GLY A 185 -8.15 7.47 -12.85
N ASP A 186 -7.92 8.67 -13.36
CA ASP A 186 -7.22 8.88 -14.62
C ASP A 186 -5.75 8.50 -14.58
N ASP A 187 -5.12 8.55 -13.40
CA ASP A 187 -3.71 8.20 -13.18
C ASP A 187 -3.46 6.68 -13.10
N PHE A 188 -4.53 5.85 -13.11
CA PHE A 188 -4.38 4.40 -13.19
C PHE A 188 -4.14 3.97 -14.64
N ASP A 189 -2.95 3.46 -14.93
CA ASP A 189 -2.57 2.96 -16.25
C ASP A 189 -2.49 1.42 -16.29
N PRO A 190 -3.50 0.74 -16.85
CA PRO A 190 -3.52 -0.72 -16.95
C PRO A 190 -2.35 -1.30 -17.75
N GLU A 191 -1.85 -0.56 -18.78
CA GLU A 191 -0.72 -1.02 -19.58
C GLU A 191 0.57 -1.01 -18.77
N GLN A 192 0.85 0.08 -18.06
CA GLN A 192 2.01 0.19 -17.20
C GLN A 192 2.04 -0.95 -16.17
N ILE A 193 0.90 -1.22 -15.52
CA ILE A 193 0.80 -2.27 -14.50
C ILE A 193 1.01 -3.66 -15.11
N TYR A 194 0.42 -3.90 -16.29
CA TYR A 194 0.60 -5.16 -17.01
C TYR A 194 2.06 -5.44 -17.33
N GLN A 195 2.77 -4.44 -17.86
CA GLN A 195 4.20 -4.58 -18.20
C GLN A 195 5.06 -4.80 -16.96
N GLU A 196 4.76 -4.13 -15.84
CA GLU A 196 5.49 -4.34 -14.59
C GLU A 196 5.28 -5.76 -14.04
N LEU A 197 4.04 -6.28 -14.06
CA LEU A 197 3.75 -7.67 -13.66
C LEU A 197 4.48 -8.70 -14.53
N LEU A 198 4.57 -8.47 -15.85
CA LEU A 198 5.32 -9.36 -16.75
C LEU A 198 6.83 -9.33 -16.47
N LYS A 199 7.38 -8.17 -16.10
CA LYS A 199 8.78 -8.02 -15.72
C LYS A 199 9.06 -8.75 -14.41
N LEU A 200 8.27 -8.50 -13.36
CA LEU A 200 8.43 -9.14 -12.06
C LEU A 200 8.33 -10.66 -12.14
N LYS A 201 7.43 -11.19 -12.97
CA LYS A 201 7.32 -12.64 -13.19
C LYS A 201 8.57 -13.26 -13.83
N LYS A 202 9.32 -12.51 -14.65
CA LYS A 202 10.56 -13.02 -15.28
C LYS A 202 11.75 -13.00 -14.32
N GLU A 203 11.71 -12.15 -13.29
CA GLU A 203 12.78 -11.94 -12.32
C GLU A 203 12.65 -12.89 -11.10
N GLY A 204 11.49 -13.50 -10.85
CA GLY A 204 11.20 -14.44 -9.75
C GLY A 204 11.10 -15.87 -10.22
#